data_4ff347a9e1f473d332ea625ca215e681
#
_entry.id   4ff347a9e1f473d332ea625ca215e681
#
_cell.length_a   1.000
_cell.length_b   1.000
_cell.length_c   1.000
_cell.angle_alpha   90.00
_cell.angle_beta   90.00
_cell.angle_gamma   90.00
#
_symmetry.space_group_name_H-M   'P 1'
#
loop_
_entity.id
_entity.type
_entity.pdbx_description
1 polymer ?
#
loop_
_entity_poly.entity_id
_entity_poly.type
_entity_poly.pdbx_seq_one_letter_code
_entity_poly.pdbx_strand_id
1 'polypeptide(L)'
;MIGGKQFVDYDQLEQSEWLADLKDQMDKDQWPKECVRCEQSERVKGESIRTHSIQRHKLIHPLREDYLVVGGVLDNICNSACQSCNANLSTKIGALESKSNFPRVDNYETFKKLPQERIVEFDVNGGEPTASKNYKKVLSDLPGNVKIVRMNTNGSRMIQEIEDILKKNIMVIVTLSFDGIGDVHDYTRWPIKWHNYEKTVSAYQELQKTYKLLQLDMWTTVSCFNVETLPDIQHFASERNIPHDWAFLKTPTVLDVRYKNVFTERAKHISPNEIAIDEDNQDLLNLFIARQDRLRNISVRDYFNFWPK
;
A
#
# COMPACT_ATOMS: atom_id res chain seq x y z
N MET A 1 16.88 -1.40 4.54
CA MET A 1 17.65 -0.13 4.67
C MET A 1 16.77 0.90 5.35
N ILE A 2 17.26 1.59 6.35
CA ILE A 2 16.58 2.69 7.06
C ILE A 2 17.47 3.91 6.90
N GLY A 3 16.93 5.05 6.43
CA GLY A 3 17.72 6.27 6.21
C GLY A 3 19.00 6.09 5.38
N GLY A 4 18.99 5.17 4.42
CA GLY A 4 20.19 4.82 3.63
C GLY A 4 21.20 3.92 4.34
N LYS A 5 21.00 3.55 5.59
CA LYS A 5 21.85 2.61 6.34
C LYS A 5 21.37 1.17 6.12
N GLN A 6 22.31 0.25 6.08
CA GLN A 6 22.06 -1.18 6.03
C GLN A 6 22.49 -1.83 7.34
N PHE A 7 21.56 -2.58 7.94
CA PHE A 7 21.81 -3.36 9.14
C PHE A 7 21.65 -4.85 8.83
N VAL A 8 22.44 -5.69 9.47
CA VAL A 8 22.42 -7.14 9.26
C VAL A 8 21.25 -7.77 10.01
N ASP A 9 20.96 -7.25 11.21
CA ASP A 9 19.90 -7.71 12.09
C ASP A 9 19.35 -6.57 12.97
N TYR A 10 18.37 -6.91 13.80
CA TYR A 10 17.71 -5.96 14.69
C TYR A 10 18.65 -5.47 15.80
N ASP A 11 19.47 -6.34 16.40
CA ASP A 11 20.37 -5.99 17.49
C ASP A 11 21.42 -4.97 17.01
N GLN A 12 21.95 -5.16 15.80
CA GLN A 12 22.85 -4.19 15.19
C GLN A 12 22.18 -2.83 14.97
N LEU A 13 20.91 -2.82 14.57
CA LEU A 13 20.16 -1.56 14.47
C LEU A 13 19.95 -0.93 15.83
N GLU A 14 19.50 -1.68 16.83
CA GLU A 14 19.15 -1.17 18.17
C GLU A 14 20.37 -0.61 18.88
N GLN A 15 21.54 -1.20 18.72
CA GLN A 15 22.80 -0.77 19.31
C GLN A 15 23.57 0.26 18.49
N SER A 16 23.02 0.68 17.34
CA SER A 16 23.75 1.60 16.46
C SER A 16 23.78 3.03 17.01
N GLU A 17 24.94 3.66 16.91
CA GLU A 17 25.12 5.08 17.22
C GLU A 17 24.17 5.96 16.40
N TRP A 18 23.88 5.53 15.15
CA TRP A 18 22.96 6.24 14.28
C TRP A 18 21.53 6.27 14.84
N LEU A 19 21.01 5.16 15.38
CA LEU A 19 19.68 5.16 15.99
C LEU A 19 19.66 5.92 17.31
N ALA A 20 20.74 5.83 18.09
CA ALA A 20 20.91 6.61 19.33
C ALA A 20 20.90 8.12 19.04
N ASP A 21 21.64 8.56 18.02
CA ASP A 21 21.68 9.96 17.58
C ASP A 21 20.29 10.45 17.09
N LEU A 22 19.55 9.62 16.30
CA LEU A 22 18.20 9.96 15.90
C LEU A 22 17.26 10.17 17.09
N LYS A 23 17.32 9.28 18.08
CA LYS A 23 16.50 9.39 19.30
C LYS A 23 16.88 10.65 20.08
N ASP A 24 18.18 10.89 20.31
CA ASP A 24 18.67 12.07 21.00
C ASP A 24 18.25 13.39 20.33
N GLN A 25 18.30 13.46 19.00
CA GLN A 25 17.80 14.63 18.26
C GLN A 25 16.29 14.82 18.48
N MET A 26 15.49 13.76 18.39
CA MET A 26 14.05 13.84 18.59
C MET A 26 13.68 14.21 20.04
N ASP A 27 14.40 13.71 21.03
CA ASP A 27 14.20 14.05 22.44
C ASP A 27 14.53 15.53 22.75
N LYS A 28 15.38 16.15 21.92
CA LYS A 28 15.71 17.58 21.96
C LYS A 28 14.82 18.44 21.05
N ASP A 29 13.67 17.92 20.59
CA ASP A 29 12.79 18.59 19.63
C ASP A 29 13.49 19.01 18.33
N GLN A 30 14.52 18.28 17.92
CA GLN A 30 15.22 18.48 16.66
C GLN A 30 14.73 17.49 15.62
N TRP A 31 14.69 17.90 14.36
CA TRP A 31 14.29 17.04 13.27
C TRP A 31 15.51 16.39 12.60
N PRO A 32 15.68 15.05 12.72
CA PRO A 32 16.69 14.34 11.94
C PRO A 32 16.38 14.47 10.43
N LYS A 33 17.45 14.48 9.63
CA LYS A 33 17.30 14.57 8.16
C LYS A 33 16.45 13.44 7.53
N GLU A 34 16.41 12.28 8.18
CA GLU A 34 15.59 11.14 7.80
C GLU A 34 14.09 11.40 7.99
N CYS A 35 13.76 12.34 8.86
CA CYS A 35 12.38 12.68 9.23
C CYS A 35 11.82 13.88 8.45
N VAL A 36 12.55 14.43 7.49
CA VAL A 36 12.17 15.63 6.72
C VAL A 36 10.77 15.56 6.10
N ARG A 37 10.31 14.38 5.68
CA ARG A 37 8.96 14.22 5.11
C ARG A 37 7.87 14.42 6.15
N CYS A 38 8.07 13.88 7.35
CA CYS A 38 7.13 14.08 8.46
C CYS A 38 7.15 15.55 8.90
N GLU A 39 8.34 16.15 9.04
CA GLU A 39 8.51 17.56 9.37
C GLU A 39 7.76 18.47 8.40
N GLN A 40 7.96 18.28 7.09
CA GLN A 40 7.27 19.07 6.06
C GLN A 40 5.75 18.87 6.12
N SER A 41 5.28 17.63 6.30
CA SER A 41 3.85 17.34 6.42
C SER A 41 3.25 18.02 7.64
N GLU A 42 3.90 17.96 8.80
CA GLU A 42 3.43 18.57 10.04
C GLU A 42 3.45 20.10 9.96
N ARG A 43 4.44 20.71 9.30
CA ARG A 43 4.49 22.16 9.08
C ARG A 43 3.35 22.67 8.18
N VAL A 44 2.94 21.86 7.18
CA VAL A 44 1.91 22.26 6.19
C VAL A 44 0.50 21.85 6.61
N LYS A 45 0.34 20.63 7.13
CA LYS A 45 -0.96 19.99 7.41
C LYS A 45 -1.26 19.82 8.91
N GLY A 46 -0.27 20.04 9.80
CA GLY A 46 -0.39 19.76 11.23
C GLY A 46 -0.31 18.28 11.60
N GLU A 47 -0.17 17.38 10.62
CA GLU A 47 -0.17 15.94 10.82
C GLU A 47 0.80 15.21 9.89
N SER A 48 1.21 14.01 10.28
CA SER A 48 2.09 13.13 9.51
C SER A 48 1.89 11.66 9.93
N ILE A 49 2.56 10.73 9.23
CA ILE A 49 2.62 9.32 9.64
C ILE A 49 3.14 9.20 11.09
N ARG A 50 4.11 10.05 11.49
CA ARG A 50 4.63 10.08 12.86
C ARG A 50 3.55 10.45 13.88
N THR A 51 2.83 11.54 13.67
CA THR A 51 1.76 11.98 14.60
C THR A 51 0.63 10.96 14.67
N HIS A 52 0.21 10.39 13.56
CA HIS A 52 -0.79 9.32 13.54
C HIS A 52 -0.30 8.06 14.27
N SER A 53 0.96 7.69 14.11
CA SER A 53 1.55 6.58 14.86
C SER A 53 1.55 6.86 16.36
N ILE A 54 1.98 8.05 16.79
CA ILE A 54 1.99 8.44 18.20
C ILE A 54 0.58 8.41 18.80
N GLN A 55 -0.41 8.95 18.09
CA GLN A 55 -1.80 8.93 18.55
C GLN A 55 -2.33 7.49 18.70
N ARG A 56 -2.09 6.66 17.70
CA ARG A 56 -2.46 5.24 17.72
C ARG A 56 -1.80 4.51 18.88
N HIS A 57 -0.50 4.74 19.11
CA HIS A 57 0.24 4.13 20.21
C HIS A 57 -0.32 4.51 21.57
N LYS A 58 -0.64 5.79 21.79
CA LYS A 58 -1.25 6.25 23.04
C LYS A 58 -2.56 5.57 23.35
N LEU A 59 -3.35 5.21 22.34
CA LEU A 59 -4.63 4.53 22.49
C LEU A 59 -4.48 3.03 22.83
N ILE A 60 -3.43 2.38 22.30
CA ILE A 60 -3.31 0.93 22.34
C ILE A 60 -2.34 0.46 23.42
N HIS A 61 -1.27 1.21 23.64
CA HIS A 61 -0.18 0.84 24.53
C HIS A 61 0.29 2.04 25.38
N PRO A 62 -0.51 2.54 26.31
CA PRO A 62 -0.20 3.79 26.99
C PRO A 62 1.06 3.76 27.88
N LEU A 63 1.72 2.60 28.08
CA LEU A 63 2.73 2.47 29.15
C LEU A 63 3.94 1.56 28.83
N ARG A 64 4.22 1.18 27.57
CA ARG A 64 5.40 0.34 27.26
C ARG A 64 6.34 1.03 26.30
N GLU A 65 7.58 1.20 26.70
CA GLU A 65 8.65 1.79 25.87
C GLU A 65 9.42 0.77 25.03
N ASP A 66 9.24 -0.53 25.32
CA ASP A 66 10.04 -1.63 24.77
C ASP A 66 9.35 -2.44 23.67
N TYR A 67 8.21 -2.01 23.16
CA TYR A 67 7.48 -2.73 22.12
C TYR A 67 7.93 -2.37 20.70
N LEU A 68 7.61 -3.26 19.76
CA LEU A 68 7.89 -3.08 18.35
C LEU A 68 6.62 -3.02 17.51
N VAL A 69 6.61 -2.07 16.59
CA VAL A 69 5.75 -2.08 15.42
C VAL A 69 6.58 -2.56 14.24
N VAL A 70 6.21 -3.69 13.67
CA VAL A 70 6.92 -4.26 12.54
C VAL A 70 6.18 -3.90 11.27
N GLY A 71 6.79 -3.04 10.45
CA GLY A 71 6.26 -2.63 9.17
C GLY A 71 7.22 -2.90 8.03
N GLY A 72 6.68 -3.15 6.83
CA GLY A 72 7.49 -3.30 5.63
C GLY A 72 7.05 -4.43 4.71
N VAL A 73 7.95 -4.83 3.82
CA VAL A 73 7.72 -5.85 2.80
C VAL A 73 8.22 -7.19 3.30
N LEU A 74 7.31 -8.13 3.56
CA LEU A 74 7.69 -9.51 3.92
C LEU A 74 8.23 -10.25 2.70
N ASP A 75 7.52 -10.18 1.59
CA ASP A 75 7.99 -10.62 0.27
C ASP A 75 7.27 -9.86 -0.85
N ASN A 76 7.72 -10.05 -2.09
CA ASN A 76 7.10 -9.43 -3.26
C ASN A 76 6.28 -10.41 -4.11
N ILE A 77 5.86 -11.53 -3.53
CA ILE A 77 5.01 -12.49 -4.21
C ILE A 77 3.63 -11.87 -4.43
N CYS A 78 3.24 -11.70 -5.68
CA CYS A 78 1.98 -11.09 -6.06
C CYS A 78 1.37 -11.81 -7.26
N ASN A 79 0.03 -11.91 -7.27
CA ASN A 79 -0.74 -12.51 -8.35
C ASN A 79 -1.27 -11.47 -9.35
N SER A 80 -1.01 -10.18 -9.13
CA SER A 80 -1.43 -9.09 -10.01
C SER A 80 -0.25 -8.32 -10.61
N ALA A 81 -0.50 -7.69 -11.75
CA ALA A 81 0.43 -6.81 -12.43
C ALA A 81 -0.26 -5.47 -12.70
N CYS A 82 -0.53 -4.73 -11.61
CA CYS A 82 -1.19 -3.43 -11.66
C CYS A 82 -0.38 -2.44 -12.49
N GLN A 83 -1.07 -1.50 -13.15
CA GLN A 83 -0.42 -0.51 -14.02
C GLN A 83 0.51 0.46 -13.24
N SER A 84 0.15 0.75 -11.99
CA SER A 84 0.90 1.63 -11.09
C SER A 84 2.04 0.94 -10.32
N CYS A 85 2.24 -0.38 -10.51
CA CYS A 85 3.21 -1.17 -9.76
C CYS A 85 4.46 -1.51 -10.58
N ASN A 86 5.45 -2.17 -9.95
CA ASN A 86 6.71 -2.55 -10.58
C ASN A 86 7.21 -3.92 -10.11
N ALA A 87 8.27 -4.44 -10.76
CA ALA A 87 8.82 -5.76 -10.50
C ALA A 87 9.43 -5.92 -9.08
N ASN A 88 9.81 -4.85 -8.40
CA ASN A 88 10.32 -4.93 -7.02
C ASN A 88 9.21 -5.28 -6.02
N LEU A 89 7.94 -4.99 -6.36
CA LEU A 89 6.78 -5.21 -5.51
C LEU A 89 5.84 -6.29 -6.04
N SER A 90 6.07 -6.81 -7.26
CA SER A 90 5.25 -7.86 -7.85
C SER A 90 6.05 -8.83 -8.71
N THR A 91 6.10 -10.09 -8.24
CA THR A 91 6.69 -11.19 -9.02
C THR A 91 5.93 -11.44 -10.33
N LYS A 92 4.64 -11.11 -10.40
CA LYS A 92 3.87 -11.20 -11.64
C LYS A 92 4.39 -10.23 -12.70
N ILE A 93 4.66 -8.97 -12.31
CA ILE A 93 5.28 -7.98 -13.22
C ILE A 93 6.68 -8.44 -13.61
N GLY A 94 7.50 -8.87 -12.65
CA GLY A 94 8.83 -9.38 -12.93
C GLY A 94 8.84 -10.50 -13.96
N ALA A 95 7.92 -11.46 -13.84
CA ALA A 95 7.78 -12.56 -14.80
C ALA A 95 7.34 -12.10 -16.20
N LEU A 96 6.51 -11.05 -16.29
CA LEU A 96 6.10 -10.46 -17.57
C LEU A 96 7.24 -9.69 -18.24
N GLU A 97 8.03 -8.97 -17.46
CA GLU A 97 9.08 -8.08 -18.00
C GLU A 97 10.36 -8.81 -18.40
N SER A 98 10.84 -9.75 -17.59
CA SER A 98 12.14 -10.37 -17.77
C SER A 98 12.16 -11.91 -17.83
N LYS A 99 11.01 -12.55 -17.64
CA LYS A 99 10.78 -14.01 -17.68
C LYS A 99 11.66 -14.86 -16.73
N SER A 100 12.86 -14.47 -16.36
CA SER A 100 13.77 -15.29 -15.56
C SER A 100 14.62 -14.53 -14.53
N ASN A 101 14.88 -13.25 -14.75
CA ASN A 101 15.76 -12.45 -13.89
C ASN A 101 15.08 -11.18 -13.41
N PHE A 102 14.34 -11.27 -12.31
CA PHE A 102 13.69 -10.13 -11.67
C PHE A 102 13.92 -10.18 -10.14
N PRO A 103 13.84 -9.04 -9.47
CA PRO A 103 14.07 -8.98 -8.03
C PRO A 103 13.12 -9.92 -7.27
N ARG A 104 13.68 -10.77 -6.42
CA ARG A 104 12.92 -11.55 -5.45
C ARG A 104 13.25 -11.06 -4.07
N VAL A 105 12.24 -10.63 -3.34
CA VAL A 105 12.34 -10.20 -1.95
C VAL A 105 11.76 -11.32 -1.09
N ASP A 106 12.51 -11.74 -0.09
CA ASP A 106 12.06 -12.66 0.96
C ASP A 106 12.71 -12.24 2.28
N ASN A 107 11.93 -11.64 3.15
CA ASN A 107 12.36 -11.15 4.45
C ASN A 107 11.80 -12.02 5.59
N TYR A 108 11.29 -13.22 5.29
CA TYR A 108 10.70 -14.09 6.30
C TYR A 108 11.70 -14.49 7.39
N GLU A 109 12.91 -14.89 7.02
CA GLU A 109 13.95 -15.25 8.00
C GLU A 109 14.45 -14.02 8.79
N THR A 110 14.44 -12.83 8.19
CA THR A 110 14.73 -11.58 8.91
C THR A 110 13.63 -11.26 9.91
N PHE A 111 12.37 -11.42 9.54
CA PHE A 111 11.23 -11.26 10.45
C PHE A 111 11.34 -12.21 11.66
N LYS A 112 11.70 -13.46 11.46
CA LYS A 112 11.84 -14.47 12.53
C LYS A 112 12.95 -14.14 13.55
N LYS A 113 13.94 -13.37 13.14
CA LYS A 113 15.04 -12.94 14.04
C LYS A 113 14.68 -11.71 14.89
N LEU A 114 13.54 -11.06 14.63
CA LEU A 114 13.09 -9.97 15.48
C LEU A 114 12.70 -10.52 16.87
N PRO A 115 12.82 -9.70 17.93
CA PRO A 115 12.36 -10.08 19.27
C PRO A 115 10.82 -10.19 19.27
N GLN A 116 10.35 -11.42 19.00
CA GLN A 116 8.94 -11.72 18.74
C GLN A 116 8.02 -11.33 19.92
N GLU A 117 8.53 -11.44 21.14
CA GLU A 117 7.82 -11.08 22.37
C GLU A 117 7.58 -9.57 22.53
N ARG A 118 8.29 -8.76 21.76
CA ARG A 118 8.14 -7.28 21.76
C ARG A 118 7.18 -6.79 20.67
N ILE A 119 6.80 -7.65 19.71
CA ILE A 119 5.95 -7.25 18.59
C ILE A 119 4.51 -7.10 19.05
N VAL A 120 3.97 -5.88 18.94
CA VAL A 120 2.58 -5.56 19.29
C VAL A 120 1.72 -5.19 18.09
N GLU A 121 2.34 -4.74 17.01
CA GLU A 121 1.65 -4.42 15.76
C GLU A 121 2.45 -4.99 14.59
N PHE A 122 1.72 -5.61 13.67
CA PHE A 122 2.24 -6.15 12.43
C PHE A 122 1.58 -5.40 11.27
N ASP A 123 2.35 -4.51 10.63
CA ASP A 123 1.89 -3.67 9.51
C ASP A 123 2.68 -4.03 8.25
N VAL A 124 2.17 -4.98 7.48
CA VAL A 124 2.91 -5.56 6.37
C VAL A 124 2.34 -5.17 5.03
N ASN A 125 3.22 -4.64 4.23
CA ASN A 125 2.97 -4.22 2.86
C ASN A 125 3.82 -5.03 1.88
N GLY A 126 3.50 -4.89 0.59
CA GLY A 126 4.23 -5.48 -0.52
C GLY A 126 3.73 -6.87 -0.89
N GLY A 127 3.89 -7.24 -2.15
CA GLY A 127 3.29 -8.42 -2.71
C GLY A 127 1.77 -8.48 -2.56
N GLU A 128 1.26 -9.68 -2.39
CA GLU A 128 -0.15 -9.91 -2.07
C GLU A 128 -0.24 -10.99 -0.99
N PRO A 129 -0.83 -10.71 0.19
CA PRO A 129 -0.91 -11.65 1.30
C PRO A 129 -1.53 -13.00 0.89
N THR A 130 -2.57 -12.99 0.07
CA THR A 130 -3.27 -14.19 -0.36
C THR A 130 -2.48 -15.06 -1.35
N ALA A 131 -1.42 -14.54 -1.94
CA ALA A 131 -0.54 -15.24 -2.87
C ALA A 131 0.74 -15.76 -2.19
N SER A 132 1.10 -15.22 -1.04
CA SER A 132 2.36 -15.49 -0.35
C SER A 132 2.23 -16.59 0.70
N LYS A 133 3.14 -17.58 0.63
CA LYS A 133 3.26 -18.59 1.68
C LYS A 133 3.85 -18.04 2.98
N ASN A 134 4.69 -17.01 2.89
CA ASN A 134 5.29 -16.38 4.06
C ASN A 134 4.26 -15.60 4.86
N TYR A 135 3.40 -14.83 4.19
CA TYR A 135 2.26 -14.18 4.84
C TYR A 135 1.37 -15.19 5.55
N LYS A 136 1.02 -16.28 4.88
CA LYS A 136 0.23 -17.34 5.48
C LYS A 136 0.87 -17.88 6.75
N LYS A 137 2.18 -18.18 6.74
CA LYS A 137 2.89 -18.67 7.92
C LYS A 137 2.85 -17.68 9.07
N VAL A 138 3.17 -16.39 8.80
CA VAL A 138 3.18 -15.36 9.84
C VAL A 138 1.80 -15.11 10.41
N LEU A 139 0.77 -15.01 9.57
CA LEU A 139 -0.60 -14.76 10.02
C LEU A 139 -1.20 -15.94 10.80
N SER A 140 -0.81 -17.18 10.47
CA SER A 140 -1.24 -18.38 11.23
C SER A 140 -0.57 -18.49 12.59
N ASP A 141 0.65 -17.97 12.74
CA ASP A 141 1.47 -18.07 13.96
C ASP A 141 2.02 -16.70 14.38
N LEU A 142 1.08 -15.78 14.68
CA LEU A 142 1.43 -14.44 15.16
C LEU A 142 2.03 -14.48 16.56
N PRO A 143 3.04 -13.65 16.87
CA PRO A 143 3.56 -13.48 18.22
C PRO A 143 2.45 -13.16 19.23
N GLY A 144 2.55 -13.73 20.44
CA GLY A 144 1.47 -13.67 21.44
C GLY A 144 1.11 -12.27 21.95
N ASN A 145 2.02 -11.29 21.79
CA ASN A 145 1.78 -9.90 22.20
C ASN A 145 1.15 -9.03 21.13
N VAL A 146 0.97 -9.54 19.90
CA VAL A 146 0.34 -8.79 18.80
C VAL A 146 -1.09 -8.43 19.18
N LYS A 147 -1.42 -7.15 19.03
CA LYS A 147 -2.76 -6.57 19.28
C LYS A 147 -3.41 -6.07 17.99
N ILE A 148 -2.59 -5.71 17.01
CA ILE A 148 -3.07 -5.20 15.72
C ILE A 148 -2.33 -5.87 14.59
N VAL A 149 -3.08 -6.23 13.56
CA VAL A 149 -2.55 -6.64 12.26
C VAL A 149 -3.12 -5.72 11.20
N ARG A 150 -2.24 -5.07 10.44
CA ARG A 150 -2.59 -4.27 9.26
C ARG A 150 -2.12 -4.96 8.00
N MET A 151 -2.94 -4.95 6.98
CA MET A 151 -2.60 -5.56 5.70
C MET A 151 -3.20 -4.79 4.55
N ASN A 152 -2.39 -4.58 3.51
CA ASN A 152 -2.90 -4.16 2.21
C ASN A 152 -3.16 -5.39 1.35
N THR A 153 -4.28 -5.43 0.66
CA THR A 153 -4.60 -6.50 -0.28
C THR A 153 -5.15 -5.95 -1.59
N ASN A 154 -4.87 -6.65 -2.66
CA ASN A 154 -5.44 -6.35 -3.97
C ASN A 154 -6.91 -6.82 -4.11
N GLY A 155 -7.46 -7.45 -3.09
CA GLY A 155 -8.85 -7.89 -3.05
C GLY A 155 -9.21 -9.01 -4.02
N SER A 156 -8.22 -9.72 -4.58
CA SER A 156 -8.51 -10.85 -5.49
C SER A 156 -9.25 -11.99 -4.80
N ARG A 157 -9.11 -12.11 -3.49
CA ARG A 157 -9.80 -13.04 -2.59
C ARG A 157 -9.60 -12.63 -1.13
N MET A 158 -10.43 -13.16 -0.23
CA MET A 158 -10.25 -12.99 1.21
C MET A 158 -8.96 -13.65 1.71
N ILE A 159 -8.33 -13.01 2.68
CA ILE A 159 -7.25 -13.60 3.48
C ILE A 159 -7.91 -14.52 4.51
N GLN A 160 -7.68 -15.83 4.38
CA GLN A 160 -8.39 -16.85 5.17
C GLN A 160 -8.03 -16.83 6.65
N GLU A 161 -6.81 -16.42 6.99
CA GLU A 161 -6.29 -16.38 8.35
C GLU A 161 -6.94 -15.31 9.24
N ILE A 162 -7.62 -14.33 8.64
CA ILE A 162 -8.21 -13.17 9.37
C ILE A 162 -9.20 -13.61 10.43
N GLU A 163 -10.07 -14.55 10.13
CA GLU A 163 -11.08 -15.00 11.10
C GLU A 163 -10.44 -15.61 12.34
N ASP A 164 -9.39 -16.40 12.19
CA ASP A 164 -8.68 -17.01 13.32
C ASP A 164 -7.90 -15.97 14.14
N ILE A 165 -7.40 -14.92 13.50
CA ILE A 165 -6.78 -13.77 14.17
C ILE A 165 -7.82 -13.02 15.01
N LEU A 166 -8.99 -12.77 14.46
CA LEU A 166 -10.10 -12.07 15.14
C LEU A 166 -10.62 -12.88 16.34
N LYS A 167 -10.69 -14.22 16.24
CA LYS A 167 -11.03 -15.11 17.35
C LYS A 167 -10.04 -15.02 18.52
N LYS A 168 -8.79 -14.65 18.27
CA LYS A 168 -7.77 -14.38 19.29
C LYS A 168 -7.89 -12.97 19.91
N ASN A 169 -8.96 -12.23 19.61
CA ASN A 169 -9.21 -10.86 20.07
C ASN A 169 -8.12 -9.86 19.62
N ILE A 170 -7.56 -10.08 18.43
CA ILE A 170 -6.59 -9.19 17.76
C ILE A 170 -7.36 -8.33 16.77
N MET A 171 -7.13 -7.02 16.79
CA MET A 171 -7.69 -6.09 15.80
C MET A 171 -7.06 -6.35 14.43
N VAL A 172 -7.88 -6.42 13.40
CA VAL A 172 -7.42 -6.56 12.01
C VAL A 172 -7.91 -5.36 11.20
N ILE A 173 -6.98 -4.71 10.50
CA ILE A 173 -7.27 -3.60 9.60
C ILE A 173 -6.85 -4.05 8.19
N VAL A 174 -7.83 -4.15 7.29
CA VAL A 174 -7.62 -4.54 5.90
C VAL A 174 -7.80 -3.31 5.02
N THR A 175 -6.72 -2.86 4.40
CA THR A 175 -6.77 -1.81 3.38
C THR A 175 -6.92 -2.45 2.01
N LEU A 176 -8.07 -2.27 1.40
CA LEU A 176 -8.41 -2.76 0.07
C LEU A 176 -7.90 -1.78 -0.98
N SER A 177 -6.96 -2.22 -1.80
CA SER A 177 -6.46 -1.39 -2.92
C SER A 177 -7.53 -1.29 -4.00
N PHE A 178 -8.01 -0.07 -4.27
CA PHE A 178 -9.22 0.17 -5.07
C PHE A 178 -8.98 1.28 -6.10
N ASP A 179 -8.58 0.92 -7.32
CA ASP A 179 -8.18 1.88 -8.36
C ASP A 179 -9.23 2.04 -9.48
N GLY A 180 -10.45 1.53 -9.31
CA GLY A 180 -11.50 1.67 -10.31
C GLY A 180 -12.68 0.73 -10.14
N ILE A 181 -13.70 0.93 -10.96
CA ILE A 181 -14.92 0.11 -11.05
C ILE A 181 -15.01 -0.49 -12.45
N GLY A 182 -15.53 -1.69 -12.57
CA GLY A 182 -15.73 -2.35 -13.87
C GLY A 182 -14.44 -2.46 -14.69
N ASP A 183 -14.48 -1.98 -15.92
CA ASP A 183 -13.37 -2.04 -16.86
C ASP A 183 -12.13 -1.27 -16.40
N VAL A 184 -12.32 -0.14 -15.68
CA VAL A 184 -11.21 0.61 -15.08
C VAL A 184 -10.45 -0.26 -14.09
N HIS A 185 -11.15 -1.00 -13.23
CA HIS A 185 -10.52 -1.95 -12.30
C HIS A 185 -9.81 -3.07 -13.06
N ASP A 186 -10.49 -3.68 -14.02
CA ASP A 186 -9.97 -4.81 -14.78
C ASP A 186 -8.65 -4.48 -15.50
N TYR A 187 -8.52 -3.25 -15.97
CA TYR A 187 -7.31 -2.77 -16.62
C TYR A 187 -6.22 -2.37 -15.62
N THR A 188 -6.57 -1.54 -14.63
CA THR A 188 -5.59 -0.98 -13.69
C THR A 188 -5.01 -2.04 -12.74
N ARG A 189 -5.82 -3.04 -12.37
CA ARG A 189 -5.49 -4.11 -11.42
C ARG A 189 -5.31 -5.48 -12.08
N TRP A 190 -5.01 -5.52 -13.38
CA TRP A 190 -4.87 -6.75 -14.15
C TRP A 190 -4.02 -7.82 -13.43
N PRO A 191 -4.44 -9.12 -13.45
CA PRO A 191 -5.61 -9.70 -14.13
C PRO A 191 -6.84 -9.86 -13.22
N ILE A 192 -6.92 -9.11 -12.11
CA ILE A 192 -8.04 -9.22 -11.17
C ILE A 192 -9.28 -8.63 -11.82
N LYS A 193 -10.36 -9.40 -11.82
CA LYS A 193 -11.63 -8.96 -12.38
C LYS A 193 -12.49 -8.25 -11.34
N TRP A 194 -13.16 -7.18 -11.75
CA TRP A 194 -14.03 -6.37 -10.92
C TRP A 194 -15.04 -7.20 -10.11
N HIS A 195 -15.74 -8.13 -10.77
CA HIS A 195 -16.73 -8.95 -10.08
C HIS A 195 -16.15 -9.83 -8.96
N ASN A 196 -14.86 -10.23 -9.05
CA ASN A 196 -14.19 -10.97 -7.97
C ASN A 196 -13.81 -10.04 -6.83
N TYR A 197 -13.33 -8.83 -7.16
CA TYR A 197 -13.04 -7.81 -6.16
C TYR A 197 -14.30 -7.45 -5.36
N GLU A 198 -15.40 -7.15 -6.03
CA GLU A 198 -16.69 -6.79 -5.41
C GLU A 198 -17.22 -7.91 -4.48
N LYS A 199 -17.11 -9.18 -4.91
CA LYS A 199 -17.43 -10.32 -4.05
C LYS A 199 -16.55 -10.39 -2.81
N THR A 200 -15.25 -10.10 -2.96
CA THR A 200 -14.31 -10.08 -1.83
C THR A 200 -14.64 -8.97 -0.85
N VAL A 201 -14.96 -7.77 -1.32
CA VAL A 201 -15.42 -6.65 -0.48
C VAL A 201 -16.66 -7.06 0.31
N SER A 202 -17.67 -7.62 -0.36
CA SER A 202 -18.90 -8.09 0.27
C SER A 202 -18.64 -9.15 1.34
N ALA A 203 -17.73 -10.09 1.07
CA ALA A 203 -17.36 -11.12 2.02
C ALA A 203 -16.67 -10.56 3.28
N TYR A 204 -15.80 -9.55 3.13
CA TYR A 204 -15.22 -8.85 4.27
C TYR A 204 -16.27 -8.09 5.07
N GLN A 205 -17.25 -7.45 4.42
CA GLN A 205 -18.35 -6.77 5.12
C GLN A 205 -19.24 -7.74 5.90
N GLU A 206 -19.50 -8.94 5.38
CA GLU A 206 -20.21 -9.98 6.14
C GLU A 206 -19.40 -10.42 7.37
N LEU A 207 -18.09 -10.62 7.22
CA LEU A 207 -17.23 -10.97 8.34
C LEU A 207 -17.20 -9.86 9.41
N GLN A 208 -17.22 -8.59 8.99
CA GLN A 208 -17.25 -7.42 9.89
C GLN A 208 -18.52 -7.34 10.73
N LYS A 209 -19.65 -7.86 10.25
CA LYS A 209 -20.88 -7.94 11.04
C LYS A 209 -20.71 -8.82 12.27
N THR A 210 -19.94 -9.90 12.12
CA THR A 210 -19.64 -10.85 13.20
C THR A 210 -18.52 -10.36 14.11
N TYR A 211 -17.46 -9.80 13.54
CA TYR A 211 -16.24 -9.43 14.27
C TYR A 211 -16.03 -7.92 14.25
N LYS A 212 -16.34 -7.25 15.37
CA LYS A 212 -16.23 -5.79 15.50
C LYS A 212 -14.79 -5.27 15.50
N LEU A 213 -13.82 -6.16 15.70
CA LEU A 213 -12.39 -5.85 15.61
C LEU A 213 -11.85 -5.88 14.17
N LEU A 214 -12.67 -6.25 13.17
CA LEU A 214 -12.33 -6.11 11.77
C LEU A 214 -12.65 -4.68 11.30
N GLN A 215 -11.65 -3.97 10.84
CA GLN A 215 -11.79 -2.68 10.19
C GLN A 215 -11.42 -2.81 8.70
N LEU A 216 -12.18 -2.14 7.86
CA LEU A 216 -11.96 -2.08 6.42
C LEU A 216 -11.68 -0.64 6.03
N ASP A 217 -10.66 -0.44 5.22
CA ASP A 217 -10.34 0.81 4.56
C ASP A 217 -10.20 0.57 3.05
N MET A 218 -10.44 1.58 2.24
CA MET A 218 -10.14 1.58 0.82
C MET A 218 -9.09 2.64 0.48
N TRP A 219 -8.16 2.28 -0.37
CA TRP A 219 -7.11 3.20 -0.85
C TRP A 219 -7.06 3.23 -2.36
N THR A 220 -7.07 4.44 -2.93
CA THR A 220 -6.90 4.66 -4.37
C THR A 220 -5.60 5.38 -4.68
N THR A 221 -4.85 4.83 -5.62
CA THR A 221 -3.71 5.52 -6.24
C THR A 221 -4.20 6.18 -7.52
N VAL A 222 -4.41 7.50 -7.46
CA VAL A 222 -4.97 8.28 -8.59
C VAL A 222 -3.93 8.46 -9.68
N SER A 223 -4.27 8.05 -10.88
CA SER A 223 -3.45 8.09 -12.08
C SER A 223 -4.28 8.54 -13.30
N CYS A 224 -3.66 8.62 -14.46
CA CYS A 224 -4.37 8.93 -15.70
C CYS A 224 -5.50 7.95 -16.04
N PHE A 225 -5.50 6.74 -15.48
CA PHE A 225 -6.53 5.73 -15.76
C PHE A 225 -7.82 5.91 -14.95
N ASN A 226 -7.75 6.54 -13.78
CA ASN A 226 -8.87 6.58 -12.84
C ASN A 226 -9.19 7.98 -12.31
N VAL A 227 -8.47 9.00 -12.74
CA VAL A 227 -8.72 10.38 -12.29
C VAL A 227 -10.15 10.85 -12.58
N GLU A 228 -10.74 10.43 -13.71
CA GLU A 228 -12.11 10.78 -14.07
C GLU A 228 -13.16 10.05 -13.26
N THR A 229 -12.86 8.81 -12.86
CA THR A 229 -13.79 7.95 -12.13
C THR A 229 -13.60 7.99 -10.63
N LEU A 230 -12.75 8.90 -10.11
CA LEU A 230 -12.55 9.05 -8.67
C LEU A 230 -13.86 9.35 -7.91
N PRO A 231 -14.80 10.19 -8.42
CA PRO A 231 -16.09 10.37 -7.77
C PRO A 231 -16.91 9.08 -7.65
N ASP A 232 -16.89 8.22 -8.66
CA ASP A 232 -17.59 6.93 -8.63
C ASP A 232 -16.96 5.98 -7.62
N ILE A 233 -15.61 5.99 -7.52
CA ILE A 233 -14.85 5.24 -6.52
C ILE A 233 -15.25 5.68 -5.11
N GLN A 234 -15.30 6.99 -4.86
CA GLN A 234 -15.70 7.57 -3.58
C GLN A 234 -17.15 7.22 -3.24
N HIS A 235 -18.03 7.28 -4.22
CA HIS A 235 -19.43 6.90 -4.07
C HIS A 235 -19.59 5.42 -3.69
N PHE A 236 -18.90 4.52 -4.40
CA PHE A 236 -18.91 3.09 -4.10
C PHE A 236 -18.48 2.78 -2.65
N ALA A 237 -17.41 3.42 -2.18
CA ALA A 237 -16.92 3.27 -0.82
C ALA A 237 -17.93 3.81 0.22
N SER A 238 -18.49 5.00 -0.06
CA SER A 238 -19.49 5.66 0.79
C SER A 238 -20.78 4.84 0.95
N GLU A 239 -21.31 4.29 -0.15
CA GLU A 239 -22.50 3.42 -0.09
C GLU A 239 -22.29 2.17 0.79
N ARG A 240 -21.03 1.73 0.91
CA ARG A 240 -20.64 0.58 1.72
C ARG A 240 -20.19 0.94 3.13
N ASN A 241 -20.20 2.24 3.49
CA ASN A 241 -19.68 2.77 4.75
C ASN A 241 -18.23 2.30 5.02
N ILE A 242 -17.39 2.24 3.98
CA ILE A 242 -15.97 1.93 4.10
C ILE A 242 -15.20 3.24 3.96
N PRO A 243 -14.36 3.63 4.94
CA PRO A 243 -13.46 4.77 4.80
C PRO A 243 -12.62 4.66 3.54
N HIS A 244 -12.50 5.75 2.80
CA HIS A 244 -11.74 5.80 1.57
C HIS A 244 -10.79 6.98 1.56
N ASP A 245 -9.53 6.69 1.25
CA ASP A 245 -8.49 7.69 1.08
C ASP A 245 -7.79 7.52 -0.25
N TRP A 246 -7.12 8.57 -0.72
CA TRP A 246 -6.43 8.53 -2.00
C TRP A 246 -5.23 9.47 -2.05
N ALA A 247 -4.31 9.19 -2.97
CA ALA A 247 -3.22 10.10 -3.32
C ALA A 247 -2.88 10.00 -4.80
N PHE A 248 -2.30 11.06 -5.36
CA PHE A 248 -1.75 11.01 -6.71
C PHE A 248 -0.57 10.05 -6.79
N LEU A 249 -0.55 9.25 -7.85
CA LEU A 249 0.59 8.43 -8.21
C LEU A 249 1.79 9.32 -8.53
N LYS A 250 2.93 9.01 -7.91
CA LYS A 250 4.20 9.74 -8.15
C LYS A 250 5.19 8.95 -9.01
N THR A 251 5.04 7.63 -9.03
CA THR A 251 5.94 6.73 -9.78
C THR A 251 5.15 5.52 -10.25
N PRO A 252 5.19 5.17 -11.55
CA PRO A 252 5.95 5.84 -12.61
C PRO A 252 5.37 7.20 -13.00
N THR A 253 6.22 8.19 -13.22
CA THR A 253 5.83 9.59 -13.50
C THR A 253 4.97 9.75 -14.75
N VAL A 254 5.11 8.83 -15.71
CA VAL A 254 4.30 8.82 -16.95
C VAL A 254 2.80 8.64 -16.69
N LEU A 255 2.42 8.10 -15.54
CA LEU A 255 1.02 7.92 -15.13
C LEU A 255 0.54 9.01 -14.17
N ASP A 256 1.43 9.91 -13.76
CA ASP A 256 1.11 11.00 -12.86
C ASP A 256 0.35 12.09 -13.63
N VAL A 257 -0.91 12.28 -13.28
CA VAL A 257 -1.80 13.25 -13.96
C VAL A 257 -1.41 14.71 -13.74
N ARG A 258 -0.47 14.98 -12.86
CA ARG A 258 0.06 16.33 -12.62
C ARG A 258 1.04 16.76 -13.70
N TYR A 259 1.65 15.81 -14.45
CA TYR A 259 2.40 16.12 -15.65
C TYR A 259 1.45 16.47 -16.80
N LYS A 260 1.87 17.40 -17.66
CA LYS A 260 1.05 17.87 -18.77
C LYS A 260 0.76 16.74 -19.76
N ASN A 261 -0.50 16.35 -19.81
CA ASN A 261 -1.06 15.35 -20.72
C ASN A 261 -2.57 15.59 -20.86
N VAL A 262 -3.25 14.76 -21.64
CA VAL A 262 -4.70 14.90 -21.90
C VAL A 262 -5.58 14.79 -20.65
N PHE A 263 -5.07 14.31 -19.52
CA PHE A 263 -5.80 14.14 -18.27
C PHE A 263 -5.52 15.26 -17.26
N THR A 264 -4.57 16.16 -17.51
CA THR A 264 -4.17 17.21 -16.56
C THR A 264 -5.32 18.13 -16.21
N GLU A 265 -6.13 18.54 -17.20
CA GLU A 265 -7.30 19.42 -16.95
C GLU A 265 -8.32 18.74 -16.02
N ARG A 266 -8.49 17.44 -16.12
CA ARG A 266 -9.40 16.66 -15.26
C ARG A 266 -8.88 16.59 -13.83
N ALA A 267 -7.58 16.42 -13.65
CA ALA A 267 -6.95 16.41 -12.34
C ALA A 267 -7.08 17.76 -11.60
N LYS A 268 -7.12 18.90 -12.31
CA LYS A 268 -7.33 20.23 -11.73
C LYS A 268 -8.65 20.36 -10.98
N HIS A 269 -9.70 19.67 -11.39
CA HIS A 269 -10.99 19.70 -10.69
C HIS A 269 -10.95 18.97 -9.34
N ILE A 270 -10.00 18.03 -9.17
CA ILE A 270 -9.86 17.21 -7.96
C ILE A 270 -8.97 17.91 -6.94
N SER A 271 -7.84 18.45 -7.38
CA SER A 271 -6.88 19.15 -6.51
C SER A 271 -6.16 20.28 -7.26
N PRO A 272 -6.81 21.44 -7.38
CA PRO A 272 -6.29 22.57 -8.19
C PRO A 272 -4.91 23.06 -7.72
N ASN A 273 -4.61 22.92 -6.43
CA ASN A 273 -3.37 23.43 -5.83
C ASN A 273 -2.15 22.48 -5.99
N GLU A 274 -2.37 21.23 -6.42
CA GLU A 274 -1.30 20.25 -6.57
C GLU A 274 -0.80 20.10 -8.02
N ILE A 275 -1.46 20.76 -8.97
CA ILE A 275 -1.21 20.60 -10.40
C ILE A 275 -0.43 21.77 -10.94
N ALA A 276 0.88 21.66 -10.97
CA ALA A 276 1.78 22.70 -11.45
C ALA A 276 3.01 22.16 -12.21
N ILE A 277 2.99 20.93 -12.71
CA ILE A 277 4.12 20.39 -13.45
C ILE A 277 3.93 20.73 -14.93
N ASP A 278 4.80 21.54 -15.48
CA ASP A 278 4.74 22.02 -16.87
C ASP A 278 5.48 21.12 -17.89
N GLU A 279 5.85 19.92 -17.49
CA GLU A 279 6.50 18.94 -18.37
C GLU A 279 5.44 18.13 -19.15
N ASP A 280 5.53 18.12 -20.48
CA ASP A 280 4.68 17.29 -21.32
C ASP A 280 5.19 15.85 -21.33
N ASN A 281 4.33 14.90 -20.97
CA ASN A 281 4.68 13.48 -20.96
C ASN A 281 3.77 12.62 -21.86
N GLN A 282 3.00 13.21 -22.76
CA GLN A 282 2.02 12.47 -23.57
C GLN A 282 2.64 11.35 -24.41
N ASP A 283 3.77 11.60 -25.07
CA ASP A 283 4.45 10.60 -25.90
C ASP A 283 5.01 9.47 -25.02
N LEU A 284 5.57 9.78 -23.86
CA LEU A 284 6.04 8.79 -22.91
C LEU A 284 4.89 7.95 -22.35
N LEU A 285 3.73 8.56 -22.10
CA LEU A 285 2.53 7.85 -21.68
C LEU A 285 2.08 6.85 -22.75
N ASN A 286 2.02 7.27 -24.02
CA ASN A 286 1.63 6.40 -25.13
C ASN A 286 2.59 5.21 -25.28
N LEU A 287 3.89 5.44 -25.20
CA LEU A 287 4.91 4.38 -25.26
C LEU A 287 4.80 3.42 -24.07
N PHE A 288 4.58 3.95 -22.86
CA PHE A 288 4.41 3.16 -21.66
C PHE A 288 3.20 2.23 -21.83
N ILE A 289 2.04 2.75 -22.21
CA ILE A 289 0.81 1.99 -22.40
C ILE A 289 0.99 0.90 -23.45
N ALA A 290 1.54 1.24 -24.61
CA ALA A 290 1.80 0.26 -25.68
C ALA A 290 2.70 -0.90 -25.20
N ARG A 291 3.69 -0.61 -24.35
CA ARG A 291 4.52 -1.64 -23.72
C ARG A 291 3.71 -2.49 -22.74
N GLN A 292 2.93 -1.86 -21.86
CA GLN A 292 2.15 -2.56 -20.84
C GLN A 292 1.06 -3.45 -21.45
N ASP A 293 0.36 -2.97 -22.47
CA ASP A 293 -0.65 -3.71 -23.23
C ASP A 293 -0.05 -4.95 -23.88
N ARG A 294 1.11 -4.80 -24.53
CA ARG A 294 1.83 -5.91 -25.16
C ARG A 294 2.23 -6.98 -24.13
N LEU A 295 2.77 -6.57 -22.97
CA LEU A 295 3.20 -7.50 -21.93
C LEU A 295 2.03 -8.30 -21.34
N ARG A 296 0.84 -7.72 -21.29
CA ARG A 296 -0.37 -8.32 -20.73
C ARG A 296 -1.28 -8.97 -21.79
N ASN A 297 -0.96 -8.78 -23.08
CA ASN A 297 -1.80 -9.17 -24.20
C ASN A 297 -3.23 -8.61 -24.11
N ILE A 298 -3.34 -7.31 -23.85
CA ILE A 298 -4.59 -6.54 -23.76
C ILE A 298 -4.42 -5.24 -24.54
N SER A 299 -5.50 -4.48 -24.69
CA SER A 299 -5.45 -3.11 -25.21
C SER A 299 -6.20 -2.16 -24.29
N VAL A 300 -5.62 -1.02 -24.00
CA VAL A 300 -6.27 0.05 -23.22
C VAL A 300 -7.61 0.44 -23.84
N ARG A 301 -7.74 0.34 -25.16
CA ARG A 301 -8.97 0.67 -25.91
C ARG A 301 -10.11 -0.32 -25.71
N ASP A 302 -9.80 -1.54 -25.26
CA ASP A 302 -10.84 -2.53 -24.93
C ASP A 302 -11.54 -2.20 -23.60
N TYR A 303 -10.92 -1.31 -22.79
CA TYR A 303 -11.40 -0.92 -21.47
C TYR A 303 -11.83 0.55 -21.38
N PHE A 304 -11.25 1.42 -22.23
CA PHE A 304 -11.50 2.87 -22.17
C PHE A 304 -11.93 3.42 -23.52
N ASN A 305 -13.23 3.63 -23.72
CA ASN A 305 -13.80 4.22 -24.94
C ASN A 305 -13.31 5.65 -25.22
N PHE A 306 -12.85 6.36 -24.18
CA PHE A 306 -12.37 7.74 -24.25
C PHE A 306 -10.85 7.84 -24.47
N TRP A 307 -10.13 6.73 -24.57
CA TRP A 307 -8.69 6.78 -24.77
C TRP A 307 -8.34 7.42 -26.11
N PRO A 308 -7.44 8.43 -26.15
CA PRO A 308 -7.06 9.08 -27.39
C PRO A 308 -6.55 8.10 -28.46
N LYS A 309 -6.90 8.38 -29.72
CA LYS A 309 -6.49 7.57 -30.88
C LYS A 309 -5.03 7.82 -31.23
#